data_173cc25b0db4dc58d16427ddc6d80a48
#
_entry.id   173cc25b0db4dc58d16427ddc6d80a48
#
_cell.length_a   1.000
_cell.length_b   1.000
_cell.length_c   1.000
_cell.angle_alpha   90.00
_cell.angle_beta   90.00
_cell.angle_gamma   90.00
#
_symmetry.space_group_name_H-M   'P 1'
#
loop_
_entity.id
_entity.type
_entity.pdbx_description
1 polymer ?
#
loop_
_entity_poly.entity_id
_entity_poly.type
_entity_poly.pdbx_seq_one_letter_code
_entity_poly.pdbx_strand_id
1 'polypeptide(L)'
;MQKEKTILFLHGFYASGQCVPAVALREAFEGKAHVLTPDLPLHPHDAIRLIREICDKEKPDVLVGNSCGSFYAQMISPIVGIPALLGNPHFKMSDFLRERIGSHQYKSPRTDGKQDFTIGEYLISEFEELEAHQFDCCNIYNKDRVWGLFGEEDTLAHFEPLFLKHYMNSHHFPGGHTPTAEQFKTWYCPLIEKLLLDYPIAEDRVRYFQHFKGNKYKLIASAFDSETLERMVVYQALYGDHKYWVRPEKMFFETIERDGKRFSRFQEIDWEE
;
A
#
# COMPACT_ATOMS: atom_id res chain seq x y z
N MET A 1 16.26 -22.40 9.79
CA MET A 1 14.98 -22.58 9.07
C MET A 1 14.67 -21.25 8.41
N GLN A 2 14.34 -21.23 7.13
CA GLN A 2 13.92 -20.01 6.46
C GLN A 2 12.60 -19.55 7.08
N LYS A 3 12.47 -18.27 7.41
CA LYS A 3 11.23 -17.72 7.96
C LYS A 3 10.09 -17.91 6.95
N GLU A 4 8.95 -18.33 7.44
CA GLU A 4 7.74 -18.41 6.61
C GLU A 4 7.38 -17.02 6.07
N LYS A 5 7.11 -16.94 4.78
CA LYS A 5 6.72 -15.69 4.11
C LYS A 5 5.33 -15.25 4.55
N THR A 6 5.12 -13.95 4.66
CA THR A 6 3.83 -13.36 5.04
C THR A 6 3.28 -12.48 3.92
N ILE A 7 2.03 -12.70 3.55
CA ILE A 7 1.30 -11.96 2.53
C ILE A 7 0.15 -11.19 3.20
N LEU A 8 0.08 -9.88 2.99
CA LEU A 8 -1.04 -9.07 3.47
C LEU A 8 -1.94 -8.69 2.30
N PHE A 9 -3.17 -9.18 2.30
CA PHE A 9 -4.18 -8.87 1.30
C PHE A 9 -5.15 -7.79 1.78
N LEU A 10 -5.39 -6.79 0.95
CA LEU A 10 -6.27 -5.65 1.18
C LEU A 10 -7.43 -5.70 0.20
N HIS A 11 -8.63 -5.88 0.72
CA HIS A 11 -9.84 -6.06 -0.09
C HIS A 11 -10.40 -4.73 -0.64
N GLY A 12 -11.29 -4.83 -1.66
CA GLY A 12 -12.00 -3.68 -2.24
C GLY A 12 -13.06 -3.10 -1.30
N PHE A 13 -13.57 -1.91 -1.64
CA PHE A 13 -14.44 -1.10 -0.78
C PHE A 13 -15.69 -1.83 -0.26
N TYR A 14 -16.41 -2.54 -1.14
CA TYR A 14 -17.62 -3.30 -0.78
C TYR A 14 -17.34 -4.72 -0.27
N ALA A 15 -16.08 -5.08 -0.08
CA ALA A 15 -15.67 -6.43 0.26
C ALA A 15 -15.25 -6.56 1.73
N SER A 16 -14.75 -7.73 2.09
CA SER A 16 -14.18 -8.07 3.41
C SER A 16 -12.97 -9.00 3.24
N GLY A 17 -12.33 -9.35 4.33
CA GLY A 17 -11.30 -10.40 4.37
C GLY A 17 -11.79 -11.80 3.99
N GLN A 18 -13.09 -11.98 3.74
CA GLN A 18 -13.73 -13.23 3.29
C GLN A 18 -14.20 -13.18 1.84
N CYS A 19 -13.79 -12.16 1.07
CA CYS A 19 -14.12 -12.06 -0.35
C CYS A 19 -13.43 -13.16 -1.18
N VAL A 20 -13.95 -13.41 -2.39
CA VAL A 20 -13.45 -14.46 -3.29
C VAL A 20 -11.94 -14.39 -3.50
N PRO A 21 -11.32 -13.24 -3.82
CA PRO A 21 -9.87 -13.13 -3.95
C PRO A 21 -9.10 -13.51 -2.68
N ALA A 22 -9.59 -13.10 -1.50
CA ALA A 22 -8.96 -13.40 -0.22
C ALA A 22 -8.98 -14.90 0.09
N VAL A 23 -10.11 -15.59 -0.18
CA VAL A 23 -10.23 -17.04 -0.04
C VAL A 23 -9.30 -17.76 -1.00
N ALA A 24 -9.30 -17.36 -2.29
CA ALA A 24 -8.45 -17.95 -3.32
C ALA A 24 -6.97 -17.82 -2.99
N LEU A 25 -6.56 -16.67 -2.42
CA LEU A 25 -5.18 -16.45 -1.97
C LEU A 25 -4.79 -17.39 -0.84
N ARG A 26 -5.63 -17.50 0.22
CA ARG A 26 -5.36 -18.42 1.34
C ARG A 26 -5.22 -19.86 0.87
N GLU A 27 -6.11 -20.32 -0.01
CA GLU A 27 -6.04 -21.69 -0.58
C GLU A 27 -4.76 -21.90 -1.42
N ALA A 28 -4.38 -20.93 -2.25
CA ALA A 28 -3.21 -21.06 -3.13
C ALA A 28 -1.88 -21.08 -2.37
N PHE A 29 -1.82 -20.44 -1.21
CA PHE A 29 -0.61 -20.33 -0.38
C PHE A 29 -0.68 -21.17 0.89
N GLU A 30 -1.67 -22.05 1.03
CA GLU A 30 -1.77 -22.98 2.15
C GLU A 30 -0.47 -23.82 2.26
N GLY A 31 0.15 -23.81 3.45
CA GLY A 31 1.43 -24.47 3.71
C GLY A 31 2.67 -23.86 3.05
N LYS A 32 2.53 -22.73 2.32
CA LYS A 32 3.64 -22.03 1.65
C LYS A 32 3.94 -20.66 2.28
N ALA A 33 2.90 -19.94 2.73
CA ALA A 33 3.03 -18.62 3.31
C ALA A 33 1.89 -18.35 4.30
N HIS A 34 2.16 -17.48 5.28
CA HIS A 34 1.14 -16.94 6.17
C HIS A 34 0.35 -15.84 5.46
N VAL A 35 -0.95 -16.01 5.29
CA VAL A 35 -1.82 -15.08 4.55
C VAL A 35 -2.74 -14.33 5.50
N LEU A 36 -2.57 -13.02 5.57
CA LEU A 36 -3.38 -12.10 6.37
C LEU A 36 -4.43 -11.42 5.47
N THR A 37 -5.69 -11.52 5.85
CA THR A 37 -6.82 -10.93 5.13
C THR A 37 -7.75 -10.19 6.09
N PRO A 38 -7.32 -9.04 6.66
CA PRO A 38 -8.13 -8.30 7.63
C PRO A 38 -9.38 -7.70 6.99
N ASP A 39 -10.42 -7.50 7.79
CA ASP A 39 -11.53 -6.62 7.43
C ASP A 39 -11.09 -5.16 7.60
N LEU A 40 -11.02 -4.42 6.50
CA LEU A 40 -10.63 -3.03 6.55
C LEU A 40 -11.76 -2.14 7.09
N PRO A 41 -11.46 -1.15 7.94
CA PRO A 41 -12.40 -0.12 8.33
C PRO A 41 -12.99 0.64 7.13
N LEU A 42 -14.22 1.16 7.30
CA LEU A 42 -14.88 1.97 6.28
C LEU A 42 -14.13 3.29 6.03
N HIS A 43 -13.70 3.94 7.11
CA HIS A 43 -12.99 5.21 7.05
C HIS A 43 -11.52 5.00 6.66
N PRO A 44 -11.03 5.69 5.60
CA PRO A 44 -9.74 5.39 5.00
C PRO A 44 -8.55 5.70 5.94
N HIS A 45 -8.64 6.69 6.80
CA HIS A 45 -7.60 6.95 7.82
C HIS A 45 -7.49 5.82 8.83
N ASP A 46 -8.61 5.23 9.26
CA ASP A 46 -8.64 4.06 10.14
C ASP A 46 -8.11 2.82 9.43
N ALA A 47 -8.43 2.65 8.14
CA ALA A 47 -7.90 1.56 7.32
C ALA A 47 -6.37 1.65 7.21
N ILE A 48 -5.82 2.83 6.90
CA ILE A 48 -4.37 3.07 6.82
C ILE A 48 -3.71 2.78 8.17
N ARG A 49 -4.31 3.24 9.28
CA ARG A 49 -3.79 2.97 10.63
C ARG A 49 -3.72 1.46 10.90
N LEU A 50 -4.80 0.72 10.66
CA LEU A 50 -4.84 -0.74 10.84
C LEU A 50 -3.79 -1.44 9.97
N ILE A 51 -3.68 -1.09 8.68
CA ILE A 51 -2.71 -1.70 7.78
C ILE A 51 -1.29 -1.45 8.27
N ARG A 52 -0.99 -0.23 8.75
CA ARG A 52 0.32 0.12 9.31
C ARG A 52 0.64 -0.67 10.58
N GLU A 53 -0.32 -0.83 11.49
CA GLU A 53 -0.18 -1.65 12.69
C GLU A 53 0.11 -3.12 12.34
N ILE A 54 -0.58 -3.67 11.33
CA ILE A 54 -0.31 -5.01 10.83
C ILE A 54 1.11 -5.10 10.23
N CYS A 55 1.52 -4.11 9.42
CA CYS A 55 2.86 -4.09 8.84
C CYS A 55 3.95 -4.04 9.92
N ASP A 56 3.76 -3.26 10.97
CA ASP A 56 4.72 -3.15 12.07
C ASP A 56 4.83 -4.45 12.88
N LYS A 57 3.71 -5.13 13.11
CA LYS A 57 3.65 -6.34 13.93
C LYS A 57 4.03 -7.60 13.16
N GLU A 58 3.41 -7.81 12.02
CA GLU A 58 3.49 -9.07 11.25
C GLU A 58 4.59 -9.04 10.18
N LYS A 59 5.10 -7.84 9.84
CA LYS A 59 6.19 -7.60 8.87
C LYS A 59 5.98 -8.38 7.57
N PRO A 60 4.88 -8.13 6.82
CA PRO A 60 4.59 -8.87 5.60
C PRO A 60 5.69 -8.67 4.56
N ASP A 61 5.92 -9.71 3.77
CA ASP A 61 6.90 -9.71 2.67
C ASP A 61 6.34 -9.10 1.39
N VAL A 62 5.01 -9.06 1.24
CA VAL A 62 4.33 -8.44 0.10
C VAL A 62 2.94 -7.93 0.50
N LEU A 63 2.55 -6.77 -0.06
CA LEU A 63 1.19 -6.25 0.00
C LEU A 63 0.45 -6.63 -1.29
N VAL A 64 -0.77 -7.11 -1.18
CA VAL A 64 -1.63 -7.41 -2.33
C VAL A 64 -2.93 -6.66 -2.16
N GLY A 65 -3.25 -5.77 -3.08
CA GLY A 65 -4.51 -5.03 -3.06
C GLY A 65 -5.42 -5.41 -4.21
N ASN A 66 -6.73 -5.21 -4.06
CA ASN A 66 -7.69 -5.18 -5.15
C ASN A 66 -8.58 -3.95 -5.05
N SER A 67 -8.76 -3.20 -6.15
CA SER A 67 -9.60 -1.98 -6.19
C SER A 67 -9.17 -0.94 -5.13
N CYS A 68 -10.03 -0.59 -4.18
CA CYS A 68 -9.72 0.27 -3.05
C CYS A 68 -8.55 -0.28 -2.18
N GLY A 69 -8.44 -1.60 -2.04
CA GLY A 69 -7.28 -2.22 -1.36
C GLY A 69 -5.96 -1.90 -2.06
N SER A 70 -5.96 -1.77 -3.39
CA SER A 70 -4.80 -1.33 -4.17
C SER A 70 -4.46 0.14 -3.93
N PHE A 71 -5.46 1.00 -3.71
CA PHE A 71 -5.24 2.39 -3.30
C PHE A 71 -4.43 2.47 -1.99
N TYR A 72 -4.79 1.67 -0.99
CA TYR A 72 -4.04 1.62 0.27
C TYR A 72 -2.66 0.98 0.10
N ALA A 73 -2.57 -0.14 -0.62
CA ALA A 73 -1.31 -0.85 -0.83
C ALA A 73 -0.25 0.04 -1.47
N GLN A 74 -0.62 0.81 -2.50
CA GLN A 74 0.31 1.72 -3.17
C GLN A 74 0.76 2.89 -2.29
N MET A 75 -0.10 3.42 -1.41
CA MET A 75 0.27 4.50 -0.49
C MET A 75 1.23 4.01 0.60
N ILE A 76 1.03 2.79 1.09
CA ILE A 76 1.76 2.23 2.23
C ILE A 76 3.08 1.59 1.79
N SER A 77 3.10 0.89 0.65
CA SER A 77 4.27 0.18 0.14
C SER A 77 5.56 1.02 0.14
N PRO A 78 5.60 2.25 -0.40
CA PRO A 78 6.80 3.08 -0.38
C PRO A 78 7.25 3.47 1.04
N ILE A 79 6.29 3.69 1.94
CA ILE A 79 6.58 4.11 3.33
C ILE A 79 7.23 2.97 4.10
N VAL A 80 6.65 1.76 4.01
CA VAL A 80 7.16 0.59 4.74
C VAL A 80 8.29 -0.15 4.00
N GLY A 81 8.50 0.15 2.71
CA GLY A 81 9.50 -0.50 1.86
C GLY A 81 9.16 -1.94 1.47
N ILE A 82 7.89 -2.31 1.51
CA ILE A 82 7.37 -3.64 1.15
C ILE A 82 6.87 -3.61 -0.30
N PRO A 83 7.22 -4.57 -1.17
CA PRO A 83 6.70 -4.64 -2.53
C PRO A 83 5.19 -4.84 -2.55
N ALA A 84 4.51 -4.38 -3.60
CA ALA A 84 3.07 -4.49 -3.71
C ALA A 84 2.58 -4.94 -5.09
N LEU A 85 1.53 -5.78 -5.11
CA LEU A 85 0.72 -6.08 -6.28
C LEU A 85 -0.63 -5.38 -6.18
N LEU A 86 -0.95 -4.55 -7.16
CA LEU A 86 -2.18 -3.76 -7.24
C LEU A 86 -3.08 -4.35 -8.32
N GLY A 87 -4.10 -5.09 -7.92
CA GLY A 87 -5.12 -5.59 -8.83
C GLY A 87 -6.21 -4.56 -9.08
N ASN A 88 -6.48 -4.22 -10.33
CA ASN A 88 -7.52 -3.26 -10.74
C ASN A 88 -7.58 -2.02 -9.83
N PRO A 89 -6.45 -1.30 -9.62
CA PRO A 89 -6.36 -0.22 -8.66
C PRO A 89 -7.37 0.89 -8.96
N HIS A 90 -8.07 1.37 -7.92
CA HIS A 90 -9.01 2.47 -8.04
C HIS A 90 -8.44 3.71 -7.32
N PHE A 91 -7.88 4.66 -8.08
CA PHE A 91 -7.16 5.83 -7.55
C PHE A 91 -8.05 7.08 -7.37
N LYS A 92 -9.37 6.98 -7.63
CA LYS A 92 -10.35 8.05 -7.51
C LYS A 92 -11.59 7.57 -6.75
N MET A 93 -11.36 7.14 -5.50
CA MET A 93 -12.41 6.62 -4.64
C MET A 93 -13.45 7.69 -4.29
N SER A 94 -13.04 8.95 -4.12
CA SER A 94 -13.94 10.05 -3.85
C SER A 94 -15.00 10.24 -4.95
N ASP A 95 -14.58 10.20 -6.23
CA ASP A 95 -15.48 10.28 -7.37
C ASP A 95 -16.44 9.08 -7.42
N PHE A 96 -15.90 7.88 -7.21
CA PHE A 96 -16.68 6.65 -7.14
C PHE A 96 -17.76 6.68 -6.05
N LEU A 97 -17.43 7.20 -4.87
CA LEU A 97 -18.33 7.26 -3.72
C LEU A 97 -19.38 8.37 -3.87
N ARG A 98 -19.04 9.48 -4.52
CA ARG A 98 -19.94 10.61 -4.72
C ARG A 98 -21.19 10.23 -5.51
N GLU A 99 -21.08 9.28 -6.44
CA GLU A 99 -22.21 8.71 -7.18
C GLU A 99 -23.03 7.68 -6.37
N ARG A 100 -22.64 7.39 -5.12
CA ARG A 100 -23.17 6.27 -4.30
C ARG A 100 -23.48 6.67 -2.86
N ILE A 101 -23.85 7.92 -2.64
CA ILE A 101 -24.28 8.40 -1.31
C ILE A 101 -25.52 7.64 -0.86
N GLY A 102 -25.52 7.16 0.39
CA GLY A 102 -26.63 6.44 1.00
C GLY A 102 -26.21 5.17 1.75
N SER A 103 -27.19 4.34 2.09
CA SER A 103 -27.00 3.09 2.81
C SER A 103 -26.66 1.94 1.88
N HIS A 104 -25.68 1.12 2.27
CA HIS A 104 -25.16 0.00 1.49
C HIS A 104 -24.88 -1.20 2.37
N GLN A 105 -24.60 -2.34 1.72
CA GLN A 105 -24.18 -3.57 2.39
C GLN A 105 -22.86 -4.07 1.80
N TYR A 106 -22.03 -4.68 2.64
CA TYR A 106 -20.86 -5.41 2.17
C TYR A 106 -21.30 -6.65 1.37
N LYS A 107 -20.59 -6.94 0.29
CA LYS A 107 -20.87 -8.06 -0.61
C LYS A 107 -20.30 -9.41 -0.13
N SER A 108 -19.50 -9.39 0.92
CA SER A 108 -18.95 -10.58 1.57
C SER A 108 -19.07 -10.44 3.09
N PRO A 109 -19.20 -11.57 3.83
CA PRO A 109 -19.40 -11.53 5.28
C PRO A 109 -18.17 -10.96 5.97
N ARG A 110 -18.39 -10.11 6.98
CA ARG A 110 -17.36 -9.56 7.83
C ARG A 110 -17.24 -10.32 9.14
N THR A 111 -16.02 -10.39 9.68
CA THR A 111 -15.75 -11.07 10.96
C THR A 111 -16.30 -10.31 12.16
N ASP A 112 -16.48 -8.97 12.04
CA ASP A 112 -17.11 -8.14 13.06
C ASP A 112 -18.64 -8.17 13.03
N GLY A 113 -19.25 -8.90 12.09
CA GLY A 113 -20.69 -9.03 11.92
C GLY A 113 -21.40 -7.80 11.33
N LYS A 114 -20.68 -6.72 11.04
CA LYS A 114 -21.25 -5.48 10.47
C LYS A 114 -21.42 -5.64 8.97
N GLN A 115 -22.66 -5.73 8.50
CA GLN A 115 -22.97 -5.85 7.07
C GLN A 115 -23.41 -4.52 6.46
N ASP A 116 -23.98 -3.62 7.23
CA ASP A 116 -24.50 -2.35 6.75
C ASP A 116 -23.49 -1.21 6.98
N PHE A 117 -23.43 -0.28 6.03
CA PHE A 117 -22.65 0.95 6.16
C PHE A 117 -23.30 2.09 5.35
N THR A 118 -22.86 3.32 5.60
CA THR A 118 -23.37 4.51 4.91
C THR A 118 -22.24 5.26 4.27
N ILE A 119 -22.42 5.62 2.99
CA ILE A 119 -21.56 6.56 2.26
C ILE A 119 -22.15 7.96 2.46
N GLY A 120 -21.38 8.85 3.05
CA GLY A 120 -21.72 10.24 3.27
C GLY A 120 -20.59 11.20 2.86
N GLU A 121 -20.86 12.50 2.87
CA GLU A 121 -19.89 13.54 2.45
C GLU A 121 -18.59 13.50 3.24
N TYR A 122 -18.65 13.19 4.54
CA TYR A 122 -17.45 13.08 5.37
C TYR A 122 -16.52 11.97 4.88
N LEU A 123 -17.05 10.79 4.57
CA LEU A 123 -16.24 9.68 4.02
C LEU A 123 -15.62 10.06 2.67
N ILE A 124 -16.36 10.79 1.84
CA ILE A 124 -15.86 11.27 0.54
C ILE A 124 -14.70 12.24 0.75
N SER A 125 -14.83 13.20 1.68
CA SER A 125 -13.79 14.19 1.95
C SER A 125 -12.50 13.56 2.51
N GLU A 126 -12.59 12.49 3.30
CA GLU A 126 -11.41 11.74 3.77
C GLU A 126 -10.65 11.09 2.60
N PHE A 127 -11.37 10.53 1.62
CA PHE A 127 -10.73 9.99 0.42
C PHE A 127 -10.11 11.10 -0.45
N GLU A 128 -10.77 12.25 -0.61
CA GLU A 128 -10.23 13.41 -1.35
C GLU A 128 -8.90 13.90 -0.75
N GLU A 129 -8.83 13.98 0.58
CA GLU A 129 -7.60 14.36 1.28
C GLU A 129 -6.46 13.38 0.95
N LEU A 130 -6.71 12.08 1.05
CA LEU A 130 -5.71 11.06 0.75
C LEU A 130 -5.32 11.03 -0.72
N GLU A 131 -6.27 11.19 -1.64
CA GLU A 131 -6.03 11.21 -3.09
C GLU A 131 -5.11 12.35 -3.52
N ALA A 132 -5.17 13.51 -2.84
CA ALA A 132 -4.30 14.64 -3.11
C ALA A 132 -2.81 14.30 -2.87
N HIS A 133 -2.53 13.31 -2.01
CA HIS A 133 -1.19 12.92 -1.56
C HIS A 133 -0.81 11.48 -1.88
N GLN A 134 -1.68 10.72 -2.55
CA GLN A 134 -1.52 9.27 -2.72
C GLN A 134 -0.22 8.82 -3.41
N PHE A 135 0.40 9.68 -4.20
CA PHE A 135 1.66 9.38 -4.91
C PHE A 135 2.88 10.14 -4.39
N ASP A 136 2.75 10.84 -3.26
CA ASP A 136 3.84 11.68 -2.74
C ASP A 136 5.10 10.88 -2.38
N CYS A 137 4.93 9.63 -1.95
CA CYS A 137 6.05 8.74 -1.62
C CYS A 137 6.65 7.99 -2.81
N CYS A 138 6.07 8.13 -4.02
CA CYS A 138 6.58 7.47 -5.22
C CYS A 138 7.85 8.14 -5.73
N ASN A 139 8.90 7.36 -5.96
CA ASN A 139 10.18 7.84 -6.47
C ASN A 139 10.87 6.77 -7.32
N ILE A 140 12.01 7.11 -7.93
CA ILE A 140 12.74 6.24 -8.86
C ILE A 140 13.25 4.94 -8.22
N TYR A 141 13.41 4.89 -6.88
CA TYR A 141 13.96 3.74 -6.14
C TYR A 141 12.90 2.76 -5.66
N ASN A 142 11.62 3.12 -5.69
CA ASN A 142 10.54 2.24 -5.27
C ASN A 142 9.51 1.93 -6.38
N LYS A 143 9.60 2.61 -7.53
CA LYS A 143 8.65 2.46 -8.63
C LYS A 143 8.68 1.10 -9.33
N ASP A 144 9.74 0.33 -9.19
CA ASP A 144 9.89 -1.03 -9.71
C ASP A 144 9.28 -2.09 -8.80
N ARG A 145 9.04 -1.76 -7.52
CA ARG A 145 8.53 -2.68 -6.48
C ARG A 145 7.01 -2.70 -6.37
N VAL A 146 6.33 -1.80 -7.06
CA VAL A 146 4.86 -1.75 -7.12
C VAL A 146 4.42 -2.16 -8.51
N TRP A 147 3.72 -3.29 -8.61
CA TRP A 147 3.26 -3.88 -9.85
C TRP A 147 1.76 -3.70 -9.99
N GLY A 148 1.29 -3.33 -11.17
CA GLY A 148 -0.12 -3.25 -11.52
C GLY A 148 -0.57 -4.48 -12.29
N LEU A 149 -1.78 -4.98 -12.00
CA LEU A 149 -2.44 -6.05 -12.76
C LEU A 149 -3.85 -5.59 -13.11
N PHE A 150 -4.10 -5.39 -14.40
CA PHE A 150 -5.30 -4.76 -14.93
C PHE A 150 -6.17 -5.79 -15.69
N GLY A 151 -7.45 -5.83 -15.36
CA GLY A 151 -8.42 -6.64 -16.08
C GLY A 151 -8.80 -6.00 -17.42
N GLU A 152 -8.63 -6.72 -18.52
CA GLU A 152 -8.96 -6.23 -19.87
C GLU A 152 -10.46 -5.95 -20.05
N GLU A 153 -11.31 -6.58 -19.23
CA GLU A 153 -12.76 -6.41 -19.21
C GLU A 153 -13.23 -5.53 -18.05
N ASP A 154 -12.31 -4.84 -17.35
CA ASP A 154 -12.68 -3.95 -16.26
C ASP A 154 -13.38 -2.70 -16.79
N THR A 155 -14.65 -2.53 -16.43
CA THR A 155 -15.46 -1.35 -16.80
C THR A 155 -15.55 -0.28 -15.71
N LEU A 156 -14.90 -0.53 -14.56
CA LEU A 156 -15.02 0.33 -13.38
C LEU A 156 -13.76 1.17 -13.12
N ALA A 157 -12.57 0.63 -13.36
CA ALA A 157 -11.31 1.24 -12.96
C ALA A 157 -10.29 1.28 -14.12
N HIS A 158 -10.29 2.37 -14.88
CA HIS A 158 -9.39 2.58 -16.01
C HIS A 158 -8.18 3.45 -15.62
N PHE A 159 -7.42 3.04 -14.59
CA PHE A 159 -6.35 3.85 -14.00
C PHE A 159 -4.94 3.44 -14.43
N GLU A 160 -4.77 2.52 -15.37
CA GLU A 160 -3.45 2.15 -15.88
C GLU A 160 -2.64 3.34 -16.40
N PRO A 161 -3.21 4.30 -17.17
CA PRO A 161 -2.44 5.48 -17.61
C PRO A 161 -1.95 6.35 -16.45
N LEU A 162 -2.69 6.40 -15.34
CA LEU A 162 -2.24 7.10 -14.13
C LEU A 162 -1.18 6.29 -13.39
N PHE A 163 -1.35 4.97 -13.28
CA PHE A 163 -0.37 4.06 -12.70
C PHE A 163 0.99 4.19 -13.38
N LEU A 164 1.04 4.16 -14.71
CA LEU A 164 2.27 4.23 -15.51
C LEU A 164 3.02 5.58 -15.41
N LYS A 165 2.39 6.63 -14.87
CA LYS A 165 3.10 7.89 -14.55
C LYS A 165 4.00 7.73 -13.33
N HIS A 166 3.73 6.76 -12.46
CA HIS A 166 4.40 6.58 -11.17
C HIS A 166 5.19 5.27 -11.07
N TYR A 167 4.72 4.20 -11.73
CA TYR A 167 5.26 2.84 -11.64
C TYR A 167 5.60 2.29 -13.02
N MET A 168 6.39 1.21 -13.07
CA MET A 168 6.94 0.67 -14.33
C MET A 168 6.30 -0.63 -14.77
N ASN A 169 5.86 -1.47 -13.84
CA ASN A 169 5.48 -2.85 -14.10
C ASN A 169 3.96 -2.97 -14.21
N SER A 170 3.44 -2.97 -15.42
CA SER A 170 2.02 -3.18 -15.73
C SER A 170 1.83 -4.55 -16.37
N HIS A 171 0.84 -5.28 -15.88
CA HIS A 171 0.42 -6.60 -16.35
C HIS A 171 -1.08 -6.59 -16.62
N HIS A 172 -1.55 -7.51 -17.47
CA HIS A 172 -2.96 -7.63 -17.84
C HIS A 172 -3.47 -9.06 -17.65
N PHE A 173 -4.77 -9.21 -17.48
CA PHE A 173 -5.43 -10.50 -17.43
C PHE A 173 -6.83 -10.45 -18.06
N PRO A 174 -7.31 -11.54 -18.68
CA PRO A 174 -8.66 -11.60 -19.25
C PRO A 174 -9.69 -11.70 -18.11
N GLY A 175 -10.19 -10.56 -17.65
CA GLY A 175 -11.18 -10.49 -16.57
C GLY A 175 -11.63 -9.08 -16.25
N GLY A 176 -12.68 -8.99 -15.45
CA GLY A 176 -13.27 -7.72 -15.01
C GLY A 176 -12.66 -7.19 -13.72
N HIS A 177 -13.37 -6.23 -13.09
CA HIS A 177 -12.91 -5.52 -11.90
C HIS A 177 -12.63 -6.40 -10.68
N THR A 178 -13.47 -7.42 -10.48
CA THR A 178 -13.26 -8.40 -9.40
C THR A 178 -12.90 -9.74 -10.01
N PRO A 179 -11.67 -10.24 -9.80
CA PRO A 179 -11.28 -11.53 -10.35
C PRO A 179 -12.07 -12.68 -9.71
N THR A 180 -12.38 -13.70 -10.50
CA THR A 180 -12.85 -14.99 -9.99
C THR A 180 -11.74 -15.71 -9.22
N ALA A 181 -12.06 -16.76 -8.46
CA ALA A 181 -11.05 -17.55 -7.76
C ALA A 181 -10.01 -18.16 -8.73
N GLU A 182 -10.45 -18.64 -9.89
CA GLU A 182 -9.57 -19.20 -10.92
C GLU A 182 -8.66 -18.12 -11.53
N GLN A 183 -9.23 -16.96 -11.91
CA GLN A 183 -8.44 -15.84 -12.41
C GLN A 183 -7.42 -15.36 -11.39
N PHE A 184 -7.79 -15.30 -10.10
CA PHE A 184 -6.88 -14.91 -9.04
C PHE A 184 -5.71 -15.91 -8.92
N LYS A 185 -5.99 -17.20 -8.88
CA LYS A 185 -4.96 -18.25 -8.83
C LYS A 185 -4.04 -18.25 -10.06
N THR A 186 -4.63 -18.00 -11.25
CA THR A 186 -3.89 -18.06 -12.52
C THR A 186 -3.03 -16.82 -12.76
N TRP A 187 -3.49 -15.64 -12.39
CA TRP A 187 -2.86 -14.37 -12.79
C TRP A 187 -2.22 -13.61 -11.64
N TYR A 188 -2.83 -13.61 -10.43
CA TYR A 188 -2.27 -12.91 -9.28
C TYR A 188 -1.19 -13.72 -8.58
N CYS A 189 -1.45 -15.01 -8.30
CA CYS A 189 -0.53 -15.83 -7.51
C CYS A 189 0.88 -15.92 -8.12
N PRO A 190 1.09 -16.12 -9.43
CA PRO A 190 2.44 -16.12 -10.00
C PRO A 190 3.19 -14.79 -9.84
N LEU A 191 2.49 -13.66 -9.93
CA LEU A 191 3.10 -12.34 -9.72
C LEU A 191 3.44 -12.12 -8.24
N ILE A 192 2.60 -12.61 -7.31
CA ILE A 192 2.89 -12.59 -5.88
C ILE A 192 4.14 -13.43 -5.57
N GLU A 193 4.22 -14.66 -6.10
CA GLU A 193 5.39 -15.53 -5.94
C GLU A 193 6.66 -14.85 -6.49
N LYS A 194 6.55 -14.19 -7.62
CA LYS A 194 7.68 -13.45 -8.21
C LYS A 194 8.11 -12.27 -7.35
N LEU A 195 7.19 -11.46 -6.83
CA LEU A 195 7.50 -10.37 -5.91
C LEU A 195 8.18 -10.87 -4.62
N LEU A 196 7.74 -12.01 -4.09
CA LEU A 196 8.36 -12.63 -2.91
C LEU A 196 9.81 -13.10 -3.16
N LEU A 197 10.15 -13.44 -4.42
CA LEU A 197 11.48 -13.88 -4.82
C LEU A 197 12.39 -12.73 -5.24
N ASP A 198 11.89 -11.80 -6.06
CA ASP A 198 12.67 -10.72 -6.66
C ASP A 198 12.98 -9.61 -5.65
N TYR A 199 12.09 -9.43 -4.63
CA TYR A 199 12.23 -8.40 -3.60
C TYR A 199 12.19 -9.00 -2.19
N PRO A 200 13.12 -9.91 -1.83
CA PRO A 200 13.14 -10.46 -0.49
C PRO A 200 13.39 -9.33 0.52
N ILE A 201 12.50 -9.21 1.49
CA ILE A 201 12.71 -8.29 2.61
C ILE A 201 13.60 -9.01 3.60
N ALA A 202 14.85 -8.55 3.72
CA ALA A 202 15.72 -8.99 4.81
C ALA A 202 15.14 -8.44 6.14
N GLU A 203 15.14 -9.25 7.20
CA GLU A 203 14.69 -8.81 8.54
C GLU A 203 15.42 -7.53 9.00
N ASP A 204 16.66 -7.35 8.55
CA ASP A 204 17.55 -6.23 8.88
C ASP A 204 17.80 -5.30 7.69
N ARG A 205 16.85 -5.18 6.74
CA ARG A 205 17.05 -4.29 5.59
C ARG A 205 17.25 -2.85 6.07
N VAL A 206 18.46 -2.37 5.91
CA VAL A 206 18.81 -0.98 6.15
C VAL A 206 18.32 -0.13 4.98
N ARG A 207 17.55 0.92 5.27
CA ARG A 207 17.03 1.85 4.28
C ARG A 207 17.77 3.17 4.38
N TYR A 208 18.25 3.67 3.24
CA TYR A 208 18.97 4.91 3.13
C TYR A 208 18.17 5.94 2.35
N PHE A 209 18.29 7.19 2.75
CA PHE A 209 17.55 8.30 2.16
C PHE A 209 18.47 9.49 1.88
N GLN A 210 18.22 10.17 0.77
CA GLN A 210 18.85 11.45 0.48
C GLN A 210 17.83 12.57 0.64
N HIS A 211 18.13 13.55 1.49
CA HIS A 211 17.35 14.76 1.58
C HIS A 211 17.56 15.62 0.31
N PHE A 212 16.56 16.38 -0.12
CA PHE A 212 16.63 17.20 -1.34
C PHE A 212 17.81 18.19 -1.37
N LYS A 213 18.40 18.51 -0.23
CA LYS A 213 19.62 19.30 -0.11
C LYS A 213 20.92 18.50 -0.31
N GLY A 214 20.84 17.22 -0.64
CA GLY A 214 21.96 16.34 -0.97
C GLY A 214 22.51 15.50 0.19
N ASN A 215 22.20 15.81 1.44
CA ASN A 215 22.67 15.03 2.59
C ASN A 215 22.01 13.66 2.66
N LYS A 216 22.79 12.65 3.11
CA LYS A 216 22.34 11.26 3.20
C LYS A 216 22.08 10.83 4.65
N TYR A 217 21.15 9.93 4.82
CA TYR A 217 20.64 9.48 6.11
C TYR A 217 20.29 7.98 6.08
N LYS A 218 20.46 7.34 7.23
CA LYS A 218 20.03 5.98 7.51
C LYS A 218 18.72 6.03 8.28
N LEU A 219 17.69 5.35 7.83
CA LEU A 219 16.46 5.18 8.61
C LEU A 219 16.74 4.17 9.72
N ILE A 220 16.45 4.53 10.96
CA ILE A 220 16.74 3.71 12.13
C ILE A 220 15.48 2.99 12.61
N ALA A 221 14.37 3.74 12.78
CA ALA A 221 13.12 3.20 13.27
C ALA A 221 11.93 4.09 12.93
N SER A 222 10.73 3.50 12.96
CA SER A 222 9.49 4.24 13.16
C SER A 222 9.18 4.24 14.66
N ALA A 223 8.69 5.36 15.19
CA ALA A 223 8.33 5.54 16.58
C ALA A 223 6.99 6.28 16.69
N PHE A 224 6.50 6.43 17.91
CA PHE A 224 5.36 7.31 18.21
C PHE A 224 5.83 8.43 19.12
N ASP A 225 5.35 9.63 18.88
CA ASP A 225 5.41 10.71 19.87
C ASP A 225 4.55 10.32 21.09
N SER A 226 5.11 10.39 22.29
CA SER A 226 4.43 9.91 23.52
C SER A 226 3.25 10.76 23.95
N GLU A 227 3.20 12.01 23.52
CA GLU A 227 2.15 12.96 23.89
C GLU A 227 1.03 13.00 22.83
N THR A 228 1.43 13.10 21.57
CA THR A 228 0.49 13.29 20.45
C THR A 228 0.07 12.00 19.78
N LEU A 229 0.80 10.89 20.02
CA LEU A 229 0.68 9.60 19.32
C LEU A 229 0.89 9.73 17.80
N GLU A 230 1.50 10.82 17.35
CA GLU A 230 1.88 11.00 15.93
C GLU A 230 3.01 10.03 15.57
N ARG A 231 2.94 9.44 14.36
CA ARG A 231 4.03 8.60 13.84
C ARG A 231 5.24 9.46 13.49
N MET A 232 6.40 9.01 13.96
CA MET A 232 7.69 9.64 13.80
C MET A 232 8.65 8.73 13.07
N VAL A 233 9.56 9.31 12.30
CA VAL A 233 10.74 8.61 11.73
C VAL A 233 11.96 9.02 12.52
N VAL A 234 12.69 8.02 13.03
CA VAL A 234 14.01 8.19 13.65
C VAL A 234 15.06 7.88 12.58
N TYR A 235 15.97 8.81 12.32
CA TYR A 235 16.98 8.65 11.28
C TYR A 235 18.30 9.24 11.70
N GLN A 236 19.39 8.68 11.19
CA GLN A 236 20.76 9.06 11.50
C GLN A 236 21.40 9.78 10.30
N ALA A 237 22.04 10.91 10.54
CA ALA A 237 22.86 11.59 9.53
C ALA A 237 24.09 10.73 9.19
N LEU A 238 24.40 10.57 7.90
CA LEU A 238 25.62 9.90 7.42
C LEU A 238 26.74 10.91 7.12
N TYR A 239 26.76 11.99 7.87
CA TYR A 239 27.74 13.07 7.75
C TYR A 239 27.96 13.77 9.11
N GLY A 240 29.05 14.50 9.24
CA GLY A 240 29.41 15.27 10.45
C GLY A 240 29.48 14.34 11.68
N ASP A 241 28.80 14.71 12.76
CA ASP A 241 28.81 13.98 14.03
C ASP A 241 27.90 12.75 14.04
N HIS A 242 27.33 12.33 12.92
CA HIS A 242 26.40 11.19 12.78
C HIS A 242 25.21 11.25 13.76
N LYS A 243 24.65 12.44 13.99
CA LYS A 243 23.57 12.67 14.95
C LYS A 243 22.27 11.99 14.52
N TYR A 244 21.47 11.61 15.52
CA TYR A 244 20.12 11.11 15.33
C TYR A 244 19.12 12.25 15.31
N TRP A 245 18.13 12.11 14.45
CA TRP A 245 17.05 13.06 14.24
C TRP A 245 15.71 12.36 14.31
N VAL A 246 14.67 13.09 14.70
CA VAL A 246 13.28 12.63 14.71
C VAL A 246 12.44 13.63 13.92
N ARG A 247 11.51 13.12 13.13
CA ARG A 247 10.60 13.93 12.32
C ARG A 247 9.26 13.24 12.20
N PRO A 248 8.11 13.97 12.17
CA PRO A 248 6.82 13.42 11.79
C PRO A 248 6.91 12.65 10.46
N GLU A 249 6.35 11.43 10.45
CA GLU A 249 6.44 10.54 9.28
C GLU A 249 5.89 11.19 8.03
N LYS A 250 4.73 11.87 8.13
CA LYS A 250 4.13 12.63 7.04
C LYS A 250 5.09 13.67 6.44
N MET A 251 5.88 14.35 7.27
CA MET A 251 6.88 15.33 6.80
C MET A 251 8.14 14.66 6.24
N PHE A 252 8.47 13.45 6.68
CA PHE A 252 9.63 12.72 6.16
C PHE A 252 9.36 12.24 4.72
N PHE A 253 8.16 11.70 4.47
CA PHE A 253 7.77 11.13 3.19
C PHE A 253 7.01 12.10 2.27
N GLU A 254 6.84 13.38 2.65
CA GLU A 254 6.11 14.34 1.84
C GLU A 254 6.83 14.73 0.55
N THR A 255 6.03 15.10 -0.45
CA THR A 255 6.50 15.84 -1.62
C THR A 255 6.47 17.34 -1.29
N ILE A 256 7.57 18.01 -1.56
CA ILE A 256 7.69 19.47 -1.44
C ILE A 256 7.74 20.11 -2.83
N GLU A 257 7.23 21.33 -2.93
CA GLU A 257 7.35 22.15 -4.13
C GLU A 257 8.29 23.33 -3.86
N ARG A 258 9.27 23.50 -4.73
CA ARG A 258 10.20 24.60 -4.69
C ARG A 258 10.64 25.01 -6.10
N ASP A 259 10.60 26.30 -6.39
CA ASP A 259 10.96 26.85 -7.70
C ASP A 259 10.19 26.19 -8.86
N GLY A 260 8.88 25.89 -8.64
CA GLY A 260 8.00 25.25 -9.61
C GLY A 260 8.31 23.77 -9.88
N LYS A 261 9.17 23.14 -9.08
CA LYS A 261 9.48 21.70 -9.18
C LYS A 261 9.02 20.96 -7.94
N ARG A 262 8.43 19.78 -8.16
CA ARG A 262 7.98 18.86 -7.08
C ARG A 262 9.01 17.74 -6.93
N PHE A 263 9.37 17.42 -5.69
CA PHE A 263 10.28 16.32 -5.34
C PHE A 263 10.06 15.85 -3.90
N SER A 264 10.42 14.60 -3.62
CA SER A 264 10.35 14.05 -2.27
C SER A 264 11.31 14.80 -1.34
N ARG A 265 10.86 15.13 -0.12
CA ARG A 265 11.74 15.72 0.89
C ARG A 265 12.92 14.83 1.21
N PHE A 266 12.66 13.54 1.39
CA PHE A 266 13.66 12.48 1.49
C PHE A 266 13.36 11.42 0.43
N GLN A 267 14.34 11.13 -0.40
CA GLN A 267 14.26 10.15 -1.46
C GLN A 267 15.04 8.91 -1.04
N GLU A 268 14.40 7.73 -1.07
CA GLU A 268 15.10 6.46 -0.82
C GLU A 268 16.17 6.24 -1.88
N ILE A 269 17.34 5.78 -1.47
CA ILE A 269 18.49 5.54 -2.34
C ILE A 269 19.09 4.17 -2.02
N ASP A 270 19.74 3.57 -3.03
CA ASP A 270 20.67 2.47 -2.80
C ASP A 270 22.00 3.06 -2.34
N TRP A 271 22.44 2.66 -1.17
CA TRP A 271 23.69 3.15 -0.57
C TRP A 271 24.38 2.01 0.15
N GLU A 272 25.64 1.80 -0.18
CA GLU A 272 26.58 0.95 0.55
C GLU A 272 27.54 1.86 1.32
N GLU A 273 27.75 1.56 2.61
CA GLU A 273 28.71 2.25 3.49
C GLU A 273 30.16 1.94 3.11
#